data_96e63695aace260ff6dd18163585b097
#
_entry.id   96e63695aace260ff6dd18163585b097
#
_cell.length_a   1.000
_cell.length_b   1.000
_cell.length_c   1.000
_cell.angle_alpha   90.00
_cell.angle_beta   90.00
_cell.angle_gamma   90.00
#
_symmetry.space_group_name_H-M   'P 1'
#
loop_
_entity.id
_entity.type
_entity.pdbx_description
1 polymer ?
#
loop_
_entity_poly.entity_id
_entity_poly.type
_entity_poly.pdbx_seq_one_letter_code
_entity_poly.pdbx_strand_id
1 'polypeptide(L)'
;MTSLFNRLTGKAVSRTAFVEHLGQEVVQHHPNWKVMISTDHKLMRIDTGHQTVEITLDDAYKRYQAAPDPLQEVAADMLKQLAEMLPTGRCIVPVIKEKAWLDTVRQQLSQYESDPEVLNASLDFAWEDFNDELIILFAEDGSETMRYLMRYEVTIDREQAISNLKQILPEVTAEIVDTGANDGKVAVISAGGTYEPSLMLIDDFWVQSPDPECGDLLVTVPSRGKLFFTHNDQPANLSALRQLTKQCFREDDHPLTTQIFIRRNGHFYPWVETLH
;
A
#
# COMPACT_ATOMS: atom_id res chain seq x y z
N MET A 1 -15.52 39.58 14.60
CA MET A 1 -15.87 39.93 15.98
C MET A 1 -16.79 38.90 16.66
N THR A 2 -17.52 38.08 15.92
CA THR A 2 -18.45 37.04 16.48
C THR A 2 -17.73 35.85 17.14
N SER A 3 -16.52 35.51 16.67
CA SER A 3 -15.74 34.37 17.15
C SER A 3 -15.22 34.49 18.62
N LEU A 4 -14.91 35.71 19.07
CA LEU A 4 -14.43 35.93 20.42
C LEU A 4 -15.52 35.84 21.49
N PHE A 5 -16.77 36.17 21.14
CA PHE A 5 -17.90 36.19 22.08
C PHE A 5 -18.36 34.77 22.42
N ASN A 6 -18.28 33.84 21.48
CA ASN A 6 -18.67 32.41 21.66
C ASN A 6 -17.66 31.65 22.53
N ARG A 7 -16.38 32.03 22.53
CA ARG A 7 -15.36 31.47 23.44
C ARG A 7 -15.61 31.75 24.92
N LEU A 8 -16.33 32.85 25.23
CA LEU A 8 -16.59 33.27 26.61
C LEU A 8 -17.93 32.76 27.17
N THR A 9 -18.85 32.28 26.34
CA THR A 9 -20.21 31.90 26.77
C THR A 9 -20.51 30.41 26.76
N GLY A 10 -19.62 29.55 26.26
CA GLY A 10 -19.82 28.09 26.15
C GLY A 10 -21.06 27.67 25.35
N LYS A 11 -21.61 28.56 24.51
CA LYS A 11 -22.79 28.26 23.69
C LYS A 11 -22.34 27.70 22.33
N ALA A 12 -22.90 26.54 21.96
CA ALA A 12 -22.74 25.97 20.65
C ALA A 12 -23.18 26.97 19.56
N VAL A 13 -22.40 27.09 18.47
CA VAL A 13 -22.77 27.91 17.31
C VAL A 13 -23.93 27.26 16.54
N SER A 14 -24.61 28.05 15.73
CA SER A 14 -25.66 27.52 14.85
C SER A 14 -25.08 26.49 13.85
N ARG A 15 -25.93 25.58 13.35
CA ARG A 15 -25.52 24.59 12.34
C ARG A 15 -24.89 25.24 11.11
N THR A 16 -25.50 26.31 10.62
CA THR A 16 -24.95 27.08 9.48
C THR A 16 -23.52 27.55 9.78
N ALA A 17 -23.30 28.22 10.92
CA ALA A 17 -21.98 28.73 11.28
C ALA A 17 -20.96 27.59 11.50
N PHE A 18 -21.38 26.45 12.04
CA PHE A 18 -20.56 25.27 12.19
C PHE A 18 -20.09 24.72 10.85
N VAL A 19 -21.04 24.51 9.91
CA VAL A 19 -20.76 23.94 8.59
C VAL A 19 -19.94 24.89 7.71
N GLU A 20 -20.24 26.19 7.74
CA GLU A 20 -19.45 27.21 7.05
C GLU A 20 -18.00 27.24 7.53
N HIS A 21 -17.80 27.17 8.86
CA HIS A 21 -16.46 27.13 9.43
C HIS A 21 -15.68 25.90 8.98
N LEU A 22 -16.30 24.70 9.03
CA LEU A 22 -15.68 23.46 8.52
C LEU A 22 -15.29 23.60 7.05
N GLY A 23 -16.17 24.15 6.22
CA GLY A 23 -15.88 24.38 4.81
C GLY A 23 -14.71 25.33 4.57
N GLN A 24 -14.60 26.38 5.40
CA GLN A 24 -13.47 27.33 5.36
C GLN A 24 -12.15 26.66 5.76
N GLU A 25 -12.16 25.84 6.80
CA GLU A 25 -10.98 25.10 7.24
C GLU A 25 -10.50 24.11 6.16
N VAL A 26 -11.42 23.39 5.51
CA VAL A 26 -11.08 22.52 4.37
C VAL A 26 -10.39 23.30 3.26
N VAL A 27 -10.94 24.44 2.83
CA VAL A 27 -10.37 25.26 1.75
C VAL A 27 -9.04 25.89 2.17
N GLN A 28 -8.88 26.26 3.43
CA GLN A 28 -7.64 26.81 3.95
C GLN A 28 -6.49 25.80 3.93
N HIS A 29 -6.75 24.56 4.29
CA HIS A 29 -5.76 23.48 4.28
C HIS A 29 -5.52 22.88 2.89
N HIS A 30 -6.55 22.94 2.02
CA HIS A 30 -6.52 22.38 0.68
C HIS A 30 -7.05 23.39 -0.35
N PRO A 31 -6.26 24.42 -0.74
CA PRO A 31 -6.72 25.54 -1.59
C PRO A 31 -7.24 25.14 -2.97
N ASN A 32 -6.83 23.96 -3.46
CA ASN A 32 -7.25 23.44 -4.77
C ASN A 32 -8.56 22.65 -4.73
N TRP A 33 -9.11 22.39 -3.54
CA TRP A 33 -10.35 21.65 -3.39
C TRP A 33 -11.58 22.57 -3.52
N LYS A 34 -12.64 22.02 -4.11
CA LYS A 34 -13.92 22.72 -4.18
C LYS A 34 -14.87 22.14 -3.15
N VAL A 35 -15.36 22.97 -2.26
CA VAL A 35 -16.32 22.61 -1.21
C VAL A 35 -17.69 23.14 -1.59
N MET A 36 -18.68 22.27 -1.60
CA MET A 36 -20.09 22.61 -1.81
C MET A 36 -20.89 22.13 -0.59
N ILE A 37 -21.67 23.02 -0.01
CA ILE A 37 -22.52 22.74 1.14
C ILE A 37 -23.97 22.67 0.66
N SER A 38 -24.71 21.64 1.08
CA SER A 38 -26.14 21.53 0.78
C SER A 38 -26.93 22.66 1.43
N THR A 39 -28.06 23.06 0.82
CA THR A 39 -28.89 24.16 1.32
C THR A 39 -29.47 23.91 2.71
N ASP A 40 -29.62 22.66 3.10
CA ASP A 40 -30.08 22.25 4.45
C ASP A 40 -28.91 22.08 5.45
N HIS A 41 -27.67 22.34 5.04
CA HIS A 41 -26.44 22.21 5.83
C HIS A 41 -26.24 20.81 6.44
N LYS A 42 -26.73 19.76 5.77
CA LYS A 42 -26.57 18.37 6.23
C LYS A 42 -25.46 17.62 5.53
N LEU A 43 -25.12 18.04 4.31
CA LEU A 43 -24.13 17.41 3.46
C LEU A 43 -23.07 18.43 3.06
N MET A 44 -21.82 17.97 3.08
CA MET A 44 -20.69 18.66 2.47
C MET A 44 -20.13 17.77 1.37
N ARG A 45 -20.07 18.31 0.16
CA ARG A 45 -19.44 17.64 -0.98
C ARG A 45 -18.11 18.31 -1.25
N ILE A 46 -17.05 17.52 -1.29
CA ILE A 46 -15.68 17.97 -1.53
C ILE A 46 -15.19 17.36 -2.83
N ASP A 47 -14.86 18.19 -3.80
CA ASP A 47 -14.22 17.80 -5.05
C ASP A 47 -12.72 18.12 -4.95
N THR A 48 -11.89 17.08 -4.96
CA THR A 48 -10.42 17.19 -4.84
C THR A 48 -9.76 17.42 -6.22
N GLY A 49 -10.54 17.39 -7.31
CA GLY A 49 -10.04 17.37 -8.67
C GLY A 49 -9.75 15.95 -9.20
N HIS A 50 -9.69 14.96 -8.32
CA HIS A 50 -9.52 13.53 -8.65
C HIS A 50 -10.75 12.71 -8.31
N GLN A 51 -11.46 13.09 -7.27
CA GLN A 51 -12.70 12.44 -6.83
C GLN A 51 -13.59 13.43 -6.08
N THR A 52 -14.86 13.05 -5.96
CA THR A 52 -15.84 13.79 -5.16
C THR A 52 -16.29 12.92 -3.99
N VAL A 53 -16.23 13.49 -2.78
CA VAL A 53 -16.68 12.81 -1.55
C VAL A 53 -17.84 13.58 -0.94
N GLU A 54 -18.87 12.86 -0.50
CA GLU A 54 -19.98 13.40 0.27
C GLU A 54 -19.87 13.01 1.75
N ILE A 55 -20.00 14.00 2.63
CA ILE A 55 -19.92 13.82 4.08
C ILE A 55 -21.24 14.27 4.71
N THR A 56 -21.82 13.39 5.53
CA THR A 56 -22.96 13.75 6.38
C THR A 56 -22.45 14.47 7.63
N LEU A 57 -23.02 15.66 7.90
CA LEU A 57 -22.58 16.52 8.99
C LEU A 57 -23.43 16.39 10.27
N ASP A 58 -24.48 15.52 10.22
CA ASP A 58 -25.42 15.38 11.34
C ASP A 58 -24.77 14.90 12.63
N ASP A 59 -23.92 13.87 12.53
CA ASP A 59 -23.27 13.30 13.72
C ASP A 59 -22.15 14.17 14.25
N ALA A 60 -21.43 14.85 13.38
CA ALA A 60 -20.41 15.81 13.77
C ALA A 60 -21.03 17.00 14.51
N TYR A 61 -22.15 17.53 14.02
CA TYR A 61 -22.85 18.62 14.67
C TYR A 61 -23.50 18.21 16.00
N LYS A 62 -24.08 17.00 16.09
CA LYS A 62 -24.62 16.46 17.35
C LYS A 62 -23.52 16.30 18.41
N ARG A 63 -22.35 15.77 18.05
CA ARG A 63 -21.20 15.66 18.96
C ARG A 63 -20.75 17.03 19.44
N TYR A 64 -20.62 18.00 18.54
CA TYR A 64 -20.28 19.39 18.90
C TYR A 64 -21.32 20.02 19.85
N GLN A 65 -22.62 19.76 19.66
CA GLN A 65 -23.67 20.26 20.58
C GLN A 65 -23.62 19.62 21.96
N ALA A 66 -23.27 18.33 22.02
CA ALA A 66 -23.22 17.58 23.29
C ALA A 66 -22.01 17.95 24.16
N ALA A 67 -20.88 18.28 23.54
CA ALA A 67 -19.66 18.73 24.19
C ALA A 67 -19.05 19.83 23.32
N PRO A 68 -19.32 21.11 23.61
CA PRO A 68 -18.83 22.20 22.78
C PRO A 68 -17.32 22.40 22.99
N ASP A 69 -16.54 21.48 22.44
CA ASP A 69 -15.11 21.65 22.26
C ASP A 69 -14.87 22.86 21.35
N PRO A 70 -13.70 23.49 21.41
CA PRO A 70 -13.37 24.57 20.51
C PRO A 70 -13.63 24.14 19.07
N LEU A 71 -14.39 24.95 18.32
CA LEU A 71 -14.79 24.61 16.95
C LEU A 71 -13.59 24.22 16.06
N GLN A 72 -12.41 24.76 16.36
CA GLN A 72 -11.14 24.44 15.73
C GLN A 72 -10.67 23.00 16.00
N GLU A 73 -10.92 22.45 17.19
CA GLU A 73 -10.54 21.06 17.51
C GLU A 73 -11.45 20.08 16.77
N VAL A 74 -12.75 20.36 16.72
CA VAL A 74 -13.70 19.55 15.93
C VAL A 74 -13.39 19.61 14.45
N ALA A 75 -13.03 20.79 13.93
CA ALA A 75 -12.63 20.96 12.54
C ALA A 75 -11.32 20.22 12.24
N ALA A 76 -10.34 20.27 13.12
CA ALA A 76 -9.07 19.55 12.98
C ALA A 76 -9.26 18.03 12.98
N ASP A 77 -10.12 17.50 13.87
CA ASP A 77 -10.44 16.08 13.92
C ASP A 77 -11.18 15.62 12.67
N MET A 78 -12.13 16.43 12.18
CA MET A 78 -12.79 16.15 10.88
C MET A 78 -11.84 16.22 9.70
N LEU A 79 -10.92 17.18 9.66
CA LEU A 79 -9.90 17.26 8.61
C LEU A 79 -8.97 16.06 8.64
N LYS A 80 -8.62 15.57 9.84
CA LYS A 80 -7.84 14.33 9.99
C LYS A 80 -8.62 13.14 9.44
N GLN A 81 -9.88 12.97 9.80
CA GLN A 81 -10.75 11.90 9.26
C GLN A 81 -10.93 12.03 7.74
N LEU A 82 -11.08 13.25 7.24
CA LEU A 82 -11.13 13.54 5.79
C LEU A 82 -9.83 13.18 5.09
N ALA A 83 -8.69 13.54 5.68
CA ALA A 83 -7.38 13.17 5.14
C ALA A 83 -7.19 11.64 5.10
N GLU A 84 -7.77 10.91 6.05
CA GLU A 84 -7.80 9.44 6.05
C GLU A 84 -8.75 8.85 4.99
N MET A 85 -9.81 9.57 4.63
CA MET A 85 -10.82 9.13 3.65
C MET A 85 -10.52 9.57 2.21
N LEU A 86 -9.78 10.68 2.05
CA LEU A 86 -9.51 11.28 0.75
C LEU A 86 -8.10 10.93 0.27
N PRO A 87 -7.92 10.49 -0.95
CA PRO A 87 -6.61 10.31 -1.57
C PRO A 87 -6.00 11.69 -1.86
N THR A 88 -5.44 12.33 -0.84
CA THR A 88 -4.71 13.58 -0.98
C THR A 88 -3.27 13.30 -1.34
N GLY A 89 -2.98 13.25 -2.62
CA GLY A 89 -1.60 13.09 -3.10
C GLY A 89 -0.89 11.85 -2.54
N ARG A 90 -1.65 10.83 -2.15
CA ARG A 90 -1.14 9.58 -1.62
C ARG A 90 -0.34 8.88 -2.69
N CYS A 91 0.81 8.40 -2.30
CA CYS A 91 1.71 7.69 -3.19
C CYS A 91 1.15 6.30 -3.48
N ILE A 92 0.58 6.10 -4.67
CA ILE A 92 0.16 4.75 -5.10
C ILE A 92 1.41 4.00 -5.52
N VAL A 93 1.62 2.84 -4.93
CA VAL A 93 2.76 1.97 -5.17
C VAL A 93 2.33 0.55 -5.51
N PRO A 94 3.11 -0.19 -6.32
CA PRO A 94 2.85 -1.58 -6.58
C PRO A 94 3.44 -2.44 -5.46
N VAL A 95 2.67 -3.43 -5.01
CA VAL A 95 3.08 -4.40 -3.97
C VAL A 95 2.95 -5.80 -4.53
N ILE A 96 4.02 -6.56 -4.51
CA ILE A 96 4.00 -7.97 -4.90
C ILE A 96 3.38 -8.83 -3.80
N LYS A 97 2.44 -9.68 -4.19
CA LYS A 97 1.79 -10.69 -3.33
C LYS A 97 1.70 -12.03 -4.04
N GLU A 98 1.60 -13.09 -3.24
CA GLU A 98 1.24 -14.41 -3.76
C GLU A 98 -0.23 -14.39 -4.23
N LYS A 99 -0.52 -15.03 -5.36
CA LYS A 99 -1.88 -15.08 -5.93
C LYS A 99 -2.88 -15.73 -4.97
N ALA A 100 -2.46 -16.75 -4.23
CA ALA A 100 -3.26 -17.43 -3.20
C ALA A 100 -3.66 -16.53 -2.02
N TRP A 101 -3.04 -15.37 -1.86
CA TRP A 101 -3.45 -14.38 -0.85
C TRP A 101 -4.89 -13.91 -1.05
N LEU A 102 -5.35 -13.76 -2.29
CA LEU A 102 -6.74 -13.39 -2.59
C LEU A 102 -7.74 -14.42 -2.04
N ASP A 103 -7.42 -15.72 -2.16
CA ASP A 103 -8.27 -16.79 -1.63
C ASP A 103 -8.25 -16.80 -0.09
N THR A 104 -7.11 -16.51 0.51
CA THR A 104 -6.97 -16.41 1.97
C THR A 104 -7.84 -15.26 2.51
N VAL A 105 -7.80 -14.09 1.88
CA VAL A 105 -8.65 -12.94 2.27
C VAL A 105 -10.13 -13.28 2.08
N ARG A 106 -10.48 -13.93 0.96
CA ARG A 106 -11.85 -14.40 0.71
C ARG A 106 -12.35 -15.33 1.83
N GLN A 107 -11.54 -16.30 2.23
CA GLN A 107 -11.86 -17.24 3.30
C GLN A 107 -12.05 -16.53 4.65
N GLN A 108 -11.20 -15.56 4.95
CA GLN A 108 -11.32 -14.78 6.18
C GLN A 108 -12.59 -13.93 6.20
N LEU A 109 -12.89 -13.20 5.12
CA LEU A 109 -14.07 -12.35 5.03
C LEU A 109 -15.38 -13.15 5.04
N SER A 110 -15.40 -14.36 4.45
CA SER A 110 -16.59 -15.22 4.43
C SER A 110 -17.03 -15.71 5.81
N GLN A 111 -16.19 -15.56 6.84
CA GLN A 111 -16.55 -15.85 8.23
C GLN A 111 -17.43 -14.76 8.84
N TYR A 112 -17.40 -13.56 8.29
CA TYR A 112 -18.10 -12.38 8.81
C TYR A 112 -19.21 -11.89 7.86
N GLU A 113 -19.09 -12.19 6.56
CA GLU A 113 -20.03 -11.78 5.51
C GLU A 113 -20.50 -13.00 4.73
N SER A 114 -21.81 -13.22 4.72
CA SER A 114 -22.45 -14.33 4.03
C SER A 114 -23.11 -13.94 2.70
N ASP A 115 -23.27 -12.65 2.45
CA ASP A 115 -23.79 -12.16 1.16
C ASP A 115 -22.70 -12.21 0.09
N PRO A 116 -22.88 -13.02 -0.99
CA PRO A 116 -21.85 -13.16 -2.03
C PRO A 116 -21.58 -11.87 -2.79
N GLU A 117 -22.57 -10.97 -2.94
CA GLU A 117 -22.39 -9.70 -3.66
C GLU A 117 -21.54 -8.75 -2.84
N VAL A 118 -21.81 -8.63 -1.54
CA VAL A 118 -21.02 -7.82 -0.61
C VAL A 118 -19.60 -8.38 -0.49
N LEU A 119 -19.46 -9.70 -0.36
CA LEU A 119 -18.15 -10.35 -0.30
C LEU A 119 -17.32 -10.09 -1.57
N ASN A 120 -17.91 -10.24 -2.75
CA ASN A 120 -17.22 -10.00 -4.01
C ASN A 120 -16.82 -8.51 -4.16
N ALA A 121 -17.70 -7.58 -3.78
CA ALA A 121 -17.37 -6.16 -3.79
C ALA A 121 -16.20 -5.82 -2.85
N SER A 122 -16.15 -6.47 -1.68
CA SER A 122 -15.05 -6.30 -0.70
C SER A 122 -13.73 -6.92 -1.13
N LEU A 123 -13.72 -7.71 -2.20
CA LEU A 123 -12.54 -8.38 -2.76
C LEU A 123 -12.11 -7.83 -4.12
N ASP A 124 -12.80 -6.82 -4.63
CA ASP A 124 -12.48 -6.20 -5.93
C ASP A 124 -11.28 -5.26 -5.81
N PHE A 125 -10.16 -5.82 -5.36
CA PHE A 125 -8.90 -5.09 -5.28
C PHE A 125 -8.38 -4.67 -6.66
N ALA A 126 -7.67 -3.57 -6.70
CA ALA A 126 -6.91 -3.13 -7.87
C ALA A 126 -5.63 -3.98 -7.97
N TRP A 127 -5.62 -4.98 -8.85
CA TRP A 127 -4.47 -5.87 -9.05
C TRP A 127 -4.31 -6.29 -10.51
N GLU A 128 -3.10 -6.75 -10.83
CA GLU A 128 -2.69 -7.33 -12.13
C GLU A 128 -1.90 -8.60 -11.91
N ASP A 129 -1.92 -9.51 -12.88
CA ASP A 129 -1.01 -10.67 -12.88
C ASP A 129 0.44 -10.20 -13.06
N PHE A 130 1.36 -10.71 -12.24
CA PHE A 130 2.79 -10.56 -12.45
C PHE A 130 3.37 -11.77 -13.16
N ASN A 131 3.03 -12.96 -12.67
CA ASN A 131 3.33 -14.26 -13.29
C ASN A 131 2.32 -15.31 -12.77
N ASP A 132 2.59 -16.60 -12.98
CA ASP A 132 1.66 -17.67 -12.58
C ASP A 132 1.43 -17.75 -11.06
N GLU A 133 2.40 -17.30 -10.23
CA GLU A 133 2.38 -17.42 -8.78
C GLU A 133 2.13 -16.09 -8.07
N LEU A 134 2.51 -14.99 -8.68
CA LEU A 134 2.50 -13.66 -8.06
C LEU A 134 1.57 -12.70 -8.76
N ILE A 135 1.02 -11.77 -8.00
CA ILE A 135 0.23 -10.62 -8.47
C ILE A 135 0.86 -9.31 -8.00
N ILE A 136 0.52 -8.24 -8.71
CA ILE A 136 0.80 -6.86 -8.32
C ILE A 136 -0.49 -6.29 -7.75
N LEU A 137 -0.53 -6.00 -6.47
CA LEU A 137 -1.57 -5.19 -5.84
C LEU A 137 -1.15 -3.73 -5.86
N PHE A 138 -2.10 -2.82 -6.03
CA PHE A 138 -1.84 -1.40 -5.90
C PHE A 138 -2.28 -0.93 -4.53
N ALA A 139 -1.36 -0.28 -3.83
CA ALA A 139 -1.57 0.20 -2.49
C ALA A 139 -1.28 1.69 -2.41
N GLU A 140 -1.97 2.33 -1.52
CA GLU A 140 -1.73 3.68 -1.10
C GLU A 140 -0.80 3.65 0.10
N ASP A 141 0.39 4.25 -0.06
CA ASP A 141 1.39 4.36 1.00
C ASP A 141 1.17 5.64 1.80
N GLY A 142 0.72 5.48 3.03
CA GLY A 142 0.58 6.57 3.99
C GLY A 142 1.73 6.59 4.98
N SER A 143 1.85 7.68 5.76
CA SER A 143 2.93 7.87 6.74
C SER A 143 2.99 6.78 7.83
N GLU A 144 1.88 6.16 8.16
CA GLU A 144 1.76 5.16 9.23
C GLU A 144 1.12 3.84 8.76
N THR A 145 0.40 3.85 7.64
CA THR A 145 -0.40 2.72 7.17
C THR A 145 -0.33 2.57 5.67
N MET A 146 -0.38 1.32 5.22
CA MET A 146 -0.55 0.96 3.81
C MET A 146 -1.95 0.40 3.61
N ARG A 147 -2.67 0.89 2.60
CA ARG A 147 -4.01 0.43 2.25
C ARG A 147 -4.06 -0.08 0.82
N TYR A 148 -4.50 -1.30 0.60
CA TYR A 148 -4.76 -1.80 -0.75
C TYR A 148 -5.96 -1.10 -1.36
N LEU A 149 -5.84 -0.70 -2.62
CA LEU A 149 -6.87 0.01 -3.35
C LEU A 149 -7.89 -0.96 -3.96
N MET A 150 -9.14 -0.51 -3.99
CA MET A 150 -10.19 -1.22 -4.72
C MET A 150 -10.19 -0.76 -6.18
N ARG A 151 -10.61 -1.63 -7.09
CA ARG A 151 -10.62 -1.36 -8.54
C ARG A 151 -11.42 -0.12 -8.91
N TYR A 152 -12.52 0.13 -8.21
CA TYR A 152 -13.38 1.31 -8.45
C TYR A 152 -12.79 2.64 -7.95
N GLU A 153 -11.75 2.59 -7.09
CA GLU A 153 -11.15 3.79 -6.49
C GLU A 153 -10.09 4.44 -7.36
N VAL A 154 -9.54 3.71 -8.34
CA VAL A 154 -8.37 4.16 -9.07
C VAL A 154 -8.35 3.65 -10.51
N THR A 155 -7.94 4.53 -11.43
CA THR A 155 -7.43 4.11 -12.74
C THR A 155 -5.93 3.87 -12.58
N ILE A 156 -5.51 2.62 -12.77
CA ILE A 156 -4.13 2.22 -12.53
C ILE A 156 -3.25 2.74 -13.66
N ASP A 157 -2.24 3.52 -13.28
CA ASP A 157 -1.06 3.80 -14.09
C ASP A 157 0.13 3.06 -13.47
N ARG A 158 0.47 1.91 -14.05
CA ARG A 158 1.55 1.06 -13.55
C ARG A 158 2.92 1.74 -13.60
N GLU A 159 3.20 2.52 -14.64
CA GLU A 159 4.48 3.20 -14.78
C GLU A 159 4.62 4.30 -13.72
N GLN A 160 3.55 5.04 -13.48
CA GLN A 160 3.53 6.04 -12.42
C GLN A 160 3.66 5.38 -11.03
N ALA A 161 2.99 4.25 -10.79
CA ALA A 161 3.10 3.52 -9.53
C ALA A 161 4.53 2.99 -9.28
N ILE A 162 5.22 2.48 -10.31
CA ILE A 162 6.63 2.09 -10.23
C ILE A 162 7.52 3.31 -10.00
N SER A 163 7.24 4.44 -10.67
CA SER A 163 7.98 5.69 -10.45
C SER A 163 7.84 6.18 -9.00
N ASN A 164 6.64 6.11 -8.44
CA ASN A 164 6.39 6.45 -7.05
C ASN A 164 7.16 5.51 -6.09
N LEU A 165 7.14 4.21 -6.36
CA LEU A 165 7.91 3.23 -5.58
C LEU A 165 9.40 3.59 -5.56
N LYS A 166 10.00 3.91 -6.73
CA LYS A 166 11.41 4.34 -6.83
C LYS A 166 11.71 5.58 -5.98
N GLN A 167 10.74 6.48 -5.80
CA GLN A 167 10.93 7.71 -5.00
C GLN A 167 10.89 7.47 -3.50
N ILE A 168 10.07 6.51 -3.04
CA ILE A 168 9.92 6.24 -1.61
C ILE A 168 10.87 5.18 -1.07
N LEU A 169 11.46 4.37 -1.97
CA LEU A 169 12.45 3.38 -1.54
C LEU A 169 13.66 4.06 -0.89
N PRO A 170 14.08 3.61 0.28
CA PRO A 170 15.35 4.02 0.85
C PRO A 170 16.52 3.51 -0.02
N GLU A 171 17.74 3.82 0.38
CA GLU A 171 18.91 3.26 -0.27
C GLU A 171 18.86 1.73 -0.27
N VAL A 172 18.90 1.15 -1.47
CA VAL A 172 18.88 -0.31 -1.64
C VAL A 172 20.30 -0.84 -1.44
N THR A 173 20.47 -1.72 -0.47
CA THR A 173 21.76 -2.36 -0.20
C THR A 173 21.70 -3.84 -0.51
N ALA A 174 22.83 -4.41 -0.94
CA ALA A 174 23.00 -5.83 -1.19
C ALA A 174 24.16 -6.35 -0.36
N GLU A 175 23.90 -7.37 0.45
CA GLU A 175 24.91 -8.08 1.22
C GLU A 175 25.02 -9.53 0.76
N ILE A 176 26.26 -10.02 0.57
CA ILE A 176 26.48 -11.44 0.28
C ILE A 176 26.58 -12.18 1.60
N VAL A 177 25.66 -13.12 1.81
CA VAL A 177 25.64 -13.99 2.97
C VAL A 177 26.26 -15.33 2.58
N ASP A 178 27.27 -15.73 3.33
CA ASP A 178 27.81 -17.08 3.31
C ASP A 178 26.99 -17.93 4.32
N THR A 179 26.29 -18.91 3.82
CA THR A 179 25.43 -19.76 4.67
C THR A 179 26.22 -20.81 5.45
N GLY A 180 27.54 -20.88 5.29
CA GLY A 180 28.39 -21.90 5.93
C GLY A 180 28.11 -23.32 5.43
N ALA A 181 27.10 -23.53 4.60
CA ALA A 181 26.78 -24.83 4.02
C ALA A 181 27.35 -24.90 2.60
N ASN A 182 28.49 -25.56 2.46
CA ASN A 182 29.13 -25.85 1.16
C ASN A 182 29.56 -24.61 0.34
N ASP A 183 29.98 -23.51 0.96
CA ASP A 183 30.43 -22.27 0.31
C ASP A 183 29.38 -21.60 -0.61
N GLY A 184 28.10 -21.87 -0.42
CA GLY A 184 27.02 -21.26 -1.20
C GLY A 184 26.83 -19.78 -0.87
N LYS A 185 26.82 -18.94 -1.91
CA LYS A 185 26.68 -17.47 -1.79
C LYS A 185 25.31 -17.02 -2.24
N VAL A 186 24.66 -16.21 -1.41
CA VAL A 186 23.37 -15.62 -1.69
C VAL A 186 23.43 -14.14 -1.38
N ALA A 187 22.96 -13.30 -2.30
CA ALA A 187 22.78 -11.89 -2.05
C ALA A 187 21.44 -11.65 -1.34
N VAL A 188 21.48 -10.91 -0.26
CA VAL A 188 20.32 -10.44 0.51
C VAL A 188 20.12 -8.97 0.22
N ILE A 189 18.93 -8.61 -0.22
CA ILE A 189 18.57 -7.23 -0.53
C ILE A 189 17.80 -6.63 0.64
N SER A 190 18.16 -5.42 1.02
CA SER A 190 17.47 -4.61 2.02
C SER A 190 17.07 -3.27 1.40
N ALA A 191 15.78 -2.94 1.50
CA ALA A 191 15.17 -1.72 1.00
C ALA A 191 14.09 -1.20 1.97
N GLY A 192 14.39 -1.23 3.27
CA GLY A 192 13.50 -0.72 4.33
C GLY A 192 12.54 -1.73 4.93
N GLY A 193 12.50 -2.98 4.46
CA GLY A 193 11.71 -4.07 5.08
C GLY A 193 10.24 -4.11 4.68
N THR A 194 9.84 -3.40 3.61
CA THR A 194 8.43 -3.32 3.21
C THR A 194 8.19 -3.65 1.74
N TYR A 195 9.12 -3.29 0.86
CA TYR A 195 8.91 -3.32 -0.59
C TYR A 195 9.93 -4.17 -1.34
N GLU A 196 10.73 -4.97 -0.65
CA GLU A 196 11.78 -5.78 -1.27
C GLU A 196 11.26 -6.66 -2.42
N PRO A 197 10.13 -7.38 -2.31
CA PRO A 197 9.56 -8.12 -3.44
C PRO A 197 9.23 -7.25 -4.65
N SER A 198 8.81 -6.00 -4.41
CA SER A 198 8.42 -5.08 -5.49
C SER A 198 9.61 -4.55 -6.29
N LEU A 199 10.85 -4.77 -5.83
CA LEU A 199 12.06 -4.55 -6.63
C LEU A 199 12.10 -5.42 -7.90
N MET A 200 11.35 -6.52 -7.94
CA MET A 200 11.16 -7.33 -9.15
C MET A 200 10.51 -6.54 -10.30
N LEU A 201 9.82 -5.44 -10.00
CA LEU A 201 9.17 -4.55 -10.97
C LEU A 201 10.08 -3.46 -11.52
N ILE A 202 11.27 -3.27 -10.95
CA ILE A 202 12.20 -2.20 -11.30
C ILE A 202 13.31 -2.75 -12.19
N ASP A 203 13.12 -2.68 -13.51
CA ASP A 203 14.08 -3.23 -14.46
C ASP A 203 15.50 -2.67 -14.28
N ASP A 204 15.63 -1.37 -14.03
CA ASP A 204 16.95 -0.70 -13.84
C ASP A 204 17.77 -1.33 -12.71
N PHE A 205 17.10 -1.85 -11.68
CA PHE A 205 17.74 -2.55 -10.57
C PHE A 205 18.48 -3.82 -11.06
N TRP A 206 17.89 -4.53 -12.01
CA TRP A 206 18.37 -5.82 -12.51
C TRP A 206 19.34 -5.71 -13.68
N VAL A 207 19.35 -4.58 -14.42
CA VAL A 207 20.25 -4.36 -15.57
C VAL A 207 21.71 -4.24 -15.11
N GLN A 208 21.94 -3.80 -13.88
CA GLN A 208 23.27 -3.73 -13.28
C GLN A 208 23.80 -5.07 -12.78
N SER A 209 22.98 -6.12 -12.80
CA SER A 209 23.40 -7.48 -12.44
C SER A 209 24.21 -8.07 -13.60
N PRO A 210 25.44 -8.48 -13.35
CA PRO A 210 26.47 -8.57 -14.39
C PRO A 210 26.56 -9.97 -14.98
N ASP A 211 27.50 -10.06 -15.86
CA ASP A 211 28.19 -11.25 -16.35
C ASP A 211 27.32 -12.40 -16.88
N PRO A 212 27.17 -12.48 -18.21
CA PRO A 212 26.53 -13.63 -18.87
C PRO A 212 27.18 -14.97 -18.54
N GLU A 213 28.41 -14.96 -17.98
CA GLU A 213 29.15 -16.16 -17.60
C GLU A 213 28.69 -16.75 -16.25
N CYS A 214 27.93 -15.99 -15.45
CA CYS A 214 27.51 -16.42 -14.11
C CYS A 214 26.25 -17.30 -14.08
N GLY A 215 25.71 -17.72 -15.22
CA GLY A 215 24.47 -18.52 -15.29
C GLY A 215 23.20 -17.70 -15.12
N ASP A 216 22.06 -18.40 -15.04
CA ASP A 216 20.74 -17.76 -14.87
C ASP A 216 20.60 -17.15 -13.46
N LEU A 217 19.99 -15.97 -13.39
CA LEU A 217 19.66 -15.31 -12.12
C LEU A 217 18.45 -15.98 -11.48
N LEU A 218 18.63 -16.48 -10.27
CA LEU A 218 17.57 -17.04 -9.42
C LEU A 218 17.21 -16.08 -8.30
N VAL A 219 15.93 -15.82 -8.12
CA VAL A 219 15.38 -14.85 -7.15
C VAL A 219 14.33 -15.51 -6.28
N THR A 220 14.29 -15.17 -5.00
CA THR A 220 13.22 -15.55 -4.07
C THR A 220 12.74 -14.35 -3.27
N VAL A 221 11.46 -14.37 -2.91
CA VAL A 221 10.79 -13.35 -2.10
C VAL A 221 10.04 -14.02 -0.96
N PRO A 222 10.76 -14.52 0.05
CA PRO A 222 10.16 -15.35 1.11
C PRO A 222 9.20 -14.58 2.01
N SER A 223 9.36 -13.26 2.12
CA SER A 223 8.50 -12.40 2.93
C SER A 223 8.41 -10.99 2.37
N ARG A 224 7.55 -10.18 2.94
CA ARG A 224 7.33 -8.78 2.55
C ARG A 224 8.61 -7.93 2.55
N GLY A 225 9.50 -8.20 3.51
CA GLY A 225 10.73 -7.42 3.70
C GLY A 225 12.00 -8.14 3.27
N LYS A 226 11.90 -9.20 2.44
CA LYS A 226 13.06 -9.96 2.05
C LYS A 226 13.05 -10.34 0.58
N LEU A 227 14.17 -10.06 -0.08
CA LEU A 227 14.46 -10.53 -1.42
C LEU A 227 15.87 -11.11 -1.42
N PHE A 228 15.99 -12.34 -1.91
CA PHE A 228 17.26 -13.02 -2.06
C PHE A 228 17.50 -13.35 -3.51
N PHE A 229 18.76 -13.30 -3.95
CA PHE A 229 19.12 -13.80 -5.27
C PHE A 229 20.49 -14.45 -5.29
N THR A 230 20.69 -15.28 -6.28
CA THR A 230 21.98 -15.89 -6.62
C THR A 230 21.99 -16.28 -8.10
N HIS A 231 23.14 -16.73 -8.58
CA HIS A 231 23.26 -17.37 -9.89
C HIS A 231 23.23 -18.89 -9.76
N ASN A 232 22.75 -19.59 -10.79
CA ASN A 232 22.60 -21.05 -10.77
C ASN A 232 23.83 -21.80 -11.28
N ASP A 233 24.95 -21.11 -11.43
CA ASP A 233 26.24 -21.68 -11.89
C ASP A 233 26.81 -22.75 -10.93
N GLN A 234 26.42 -22.67 -9.63
CA GLN A 234 26.91 -23.60 -8.61
C GLN A 234 25.77 -24.24 -7.81
N PRO A 235 25.74 -25.58 -7.66
CA PRO A 235 24.72 -26.27 -6.85
C PRO A 235 24.67 -25.81 -5.40
N ALA A 236 25.82 -25.37 -4.83
CA ALA A 236 25.90 -24.83 -3.49
C ALA A 236 25.06 -23.56 -3.33
N ASN A 237 25.08 -22.64 -4.30
CA ASN A 237 24.30 -21.43 -4.31
C ASN A 237 22.79 -21.70 -4.27
N LEU A 238 22.31 -22.63 -5.09
CA LEU A 238 20.92 -23.05 -5.09
C LEU A 238 20.49 -23.68 -3.75
N SER A 239 21.36 -24.53 -3.18
CA SER A 239 21.10 -25.12 -1.86
C SER A 239 20.98 -24.07 -0.76
N ALA A 240 21.89 -23.10 -0.76
CA ALA A 240 21.90 -21.98 0.18
C ALA A 240 20.64 -21.10 0.00
N LEU A 241 20.27 -20.76 -1.25
CA LEU A 241 19.07 -19.99 -1.55
C LEU A 241 17.81 -20.70 -1.01
N ARG A 242 17.65 -21.99 -1.28
CA ARG A 242 16.52 -22.80 -0.77
C ARG A 242 16.45 -22.82 0.76
N GLN A 243 17.59 -22.97 1.42
CA GLN A 243 17.66 -23.02 2.88
C GLN A 243 17.22 -21.67 3.47
N LEU A 244 17.83 -20.56 3.03
CA LEU A 244 17.50 -19.22 3.50
C LEU A 244 16.03 -18.86 3.22
N THR A 245 15.53 -19.17 2.02
CA THR A 245 14.14 -18.95 1.66
C THR A 245 13.18 -19.65 2.61
N LYS A 246 13.38 -20.96 2.85
CA LYS A 246 12.52 -21.75 3.75
C LYS A 246 12.61 -21.28 5.18
N GLN A 247 13.79 -20.89 5.64
CA GLN A 247 13.99 -20.38 6.98
C GLN A 247 13.26 -19.06 7.17
N CYS A 248 13.49 -18.08 6.29
CA CYS A 248 12.85 -16.78 6.34
C CYS A 248 11.32 -16.88 6.23
N PHE A 249 10.79 -17.70 5.31
CA PHE A 249 9.35 -17.92 5.16
C PHE A 249 8.69 -18.43 6.44
N ARG A 250 9.39 -19.25 7.25
CA ARG A 250 8.84 -19.81 8.50
C ARG A 250 8.95 -18.85 9.68
N GLU A 251 9.95 -17.97 9.67
CA GLU A 251 10.31 -17.12 10.82
C GLU A 251 9.74 -15.71 10.72
N ASP A 252 9.35 -15.27 9.51
CA ASP A 252 8.84 -13.92 9.28
C ASP A 252 7.33 -13.81 9.56
N ASP A 253 6.89 -12.68 10.11
CA ASP A 253 5.48 -12.40 10.40
C ASP A 253 4.64 -12.18 9.14
N HIS A 254 5.27 -11.90 8.00
CA HIS A 254 4.63 -11.61 6.74
C HIS A 254 5.17 -12.49 5.61
N PRO A 255 5.01 -13.82 5.70
CA PRO A 255 5.50 -14.74 4.69
C PRO A 255 4.80 -14.49 3.36
N LEU A 256 5.53 -14.72 2.24
CA LEU A 256 5.01 -14.52 0.91
C LEU A 256 5.05 -15.83 0.12
N THR A 257 6.22 -16.30 -0.33
CA THR A 257 6.33 -17.58 -1.04
C THR A 257 7.69 -18.23 -0.87
N THR A 258 7.73 -19.57 -0.99
CA THR A 258 8.98 -20.33 -1.07
C THR A 258 9.39 -20.65 -2.51
N GLN A 259 8.63 -20.18 -3.51
CA GLN A 259 8.93 -20.38 -4.91
C GLN A 259 10.24 -19.67 -5.29
N ILE A 260 11.06 -20.35 -6.07
CA ILE A 260 12.23 -19.75 -6.72
C ILE A 260 11.78 -19.29 -8.10
N PHE A 261 12.21 -18.10 -8.48
CA PHE A 261 11.95 -17.50 -9.79
C PHE A 261 13.26 -17.39 -10.57
N ILE A 262 13.18 -17.60 -11.87
CA ILE A 262 14.28 -17.38 -12.81
C ILE A 262 13.99 -16.13 -13.62
N ARG A 263 14.98 -15.23 -13.76
CA ARG A 263 14.84 -14.04 -14.61
C ARG A 263 15.36 -14.31 -15.99
N ARG A 264 14.48 -14.17 -17.01
CA ARG A 264 14.81 -14.32 -18.43
C ARG A 264 14.15 -13.23 -19.24
N ASN A 265 14.90 -12.54 -20.08
CA ASN A 265 14.40 -11.48 -20.95
C ASN A 265 13.59 -10.39 -20.19
N GLY A 266 14.03 -10.00 -18.99
CA GLY A 266 13.36 -9.01 -18.16
C GLY A 266 12.17 -9.53 -17.34
N HIS A 267 11.76 -10.78 -17.51
CA HIS A 267 10.62 -11.37 -16.82
C HIS A 267 11.05 -12.42 -15.81
N PHE A 268 10.22 -12.63 -14.78
CA PHE A 268 10.43 -13.62 -13.74
C PHE A 268 9.42 -14.78 -13.92
N TYR A 269 9.93 -15.98 -14.07
CA TYR A 269 9.15 -17.21 -14.22
C TYR A 269 9.38 -18.13 -13.03
N PRO A 270 8.37 -18.89 -12.58
CA PRO A 270 8.61 -19.96 -11.61
C PRO A 270 9.71 -20.90 -12.13
N TRP A 271 10.72 -21.11 -11.30
CA TRP A 271 11.82 -22.01 -11.66
C TRP A 271 11.45 -23.45 -11.29
N VAL A 272 11.57 -24.32 -12.26
CA VAL A 272 11.36 -25.78 -12.10
C VAL A 272 12.70 -26.46 -12.33
N GLU A 273 13.10 -27.29 -11.38
CA GLU A 273 14.31 -28.10 -11.52
C GLU A 273 14.12 -29.11 -12.64
N THR A 274 14.87 -28.96 -13.71
CA THR A 274 14.92 -29.98 -14.77
C THR A 274 15.83 -31.11 -14.26
N LEU A 275 15.24 -32.22 -13.87
CA LEU A 275 15.99 -33.46 -13.60
C LEU A 275 16.63 -33.93 -14.91
N HIS A 276 17.93 -33.79 -15.01
CA HIS A 276 18.75 -34.35 -16.09
C HIS A 276 19.24 -35.74 -15.72
#